data_15f10171dd596ebedf2605e0e4ed4236
#
_entry.id   15f10171dd596ebedf2605e0e4ed4236
#
_cell.length_a   1.000
_cell.length_b   1.000
_cell.length_c   1.000
_cell.angle_alpha   90.00
_cell.angle_beta   90.00
_cell.angle_gamma   90.00
#
_symmetry.space_group_name_H-M   'P 1'
#
loop_
_entity.id
_entity.type
_entity.pdbx_description
1 polymer ?
#
loop_
_entity_poly.entity_id
_entity_poly.type
_entity_poly.pdbx_seq_one_letter_code
_entity_poly.pdbx_strand_id
1 'polypeptide(L)'
;MAATFPGVCAVVPAAGFGRRMQTECPKQYLSIGNKTILEHAVAALLAHACVQRVVIAVRPGDRRFSQLPLAQHPQITVVDGGAERADSVLAGLKALPEAQWVLVHDAARPCLHQDDLSRLLALSETSRVGGILAAPVRDTMKRAEPGKTAIAHTVDRNDLWHALTPQFFPRELLVDCLTRALNEGATITDEASALEYCGFHPQLVAGREDNIK
;
A
#
# COMPACT_ATOMS: atom_id res chain seq x y z
N MET A 1 22.43 -22.28 6.34
CA MET A 1 21.10 -22.61 5.77
C MET A 1 20.46 -21.28 5.42
N ALA A 2 20.13 -21.02 4.15
CA ALA A 2 19.40 -19.83 3.78
C ALA A 2 18.02 -19.91 4.45
N ALA A 3 17.63 -18.87 5.18
CA ALA A 3 16.29 -18.78 5.73
C ALA A 3 15.30 -18.83 4.57
N THR A 4 14.51 -19.90 4.51
CA THR A 4 13.42 -20.04 3.55
C THR A 4 12.29 -19.17 4.06
N PHE A 5 12.26 -17.91 3.62
CA PHE A 5 11.08 -17.07 3.86
C PHE A 5 9.87 -17.71 3.16
N PRO A 6 8.73 -17.85 3.84
CA PRO A 6 7.51 -18.21 3.14
C PRO A 6 7.28 -17.16 2.05
N GLY A 7 6.89 -17.59 0.86
CA GLY A 7 6.63 -16.69 -0.25
C GLY A 7 5.63 -15.61 0.14
N VAL A 8 5.97 -14.36 -0.16
CA VAL A 8 5.13 -13.19 0.12
C VAL A 8 4.37 -12.81 -1.13
N CYS A 9 3.10 -12.50 -0.98
CA CYS A 9 2.27 -11.93 -2.03
C CYS A 9 1.98 -10.46 -1.75
N ALA A 10 1.75 -9.71 -2.81
CA ALA A 10 1.43 -8.29 -2.71
C ALA A 10 0.07 -7.99 -3.34
N VAL A 11 -0.62 -6.99 -2.80
CA VAL A 11 -1.83 -6.40 -3.36
C VAL A 11 -1.54 -4.94 -3.70
N VAL A 12 -1.88 -4.56 -4.93
CA VAL A 12 -1.77 -3.19 -5.41
C VAL A 12 -3.16 -2.68 -5.78
N PRO A 13 -3.80 -1.86 -4.93
CA PRO A 13 -5.08 -1.24 -5.29
C PRO A 13 -4.86 -0.18 -6.37
N ALA A 14 -5.51 -0.34 -7.51
CA ALA A 14 -5.36 0.52 -8.69
C ALA A 14 -6.72 0.88 -9.34
N ALA A 15 -7.81 0.79 -8.58
CA ALA A 15 -9.15 1.09 -9.06
C ALA A 15 -9.53 2.58 -8.90
N GLY A 16 -8.76 3.36 -8.14
CA GLY A 16 -9.04 4.76 -7.85
C GLY A 16 -8.81 5.68 -9.04
N PHE A 17 -9.68 6.70 -9.17
CA PHE A 17 -9.58 7.71 -10.24
C PHE A 17 -8.77 8.95 -9.83
N GLY A 18 -8.32 9.04 -8.58
CA GLY A 18 -7.54 10.17 -8.08
C GLY A 18 -8.33 11.48 -8.11
N ARG A 19 -9.34 11.62 -7.26
CA ARG A 19 -10.23 12.80 -7.20
C ARG A 19 -9.53 14.15 -7.04
N ARG A 20 -8.23 14.15 -6.71
CA ARG A 20 -7.44 15.37 -6.49
C ARG A 20 -6.74 15.92 -7.74
N MET A 21 -6.60 15.11 -8.78
CA MET A 21 -6.02 15.54 -10.05
C MET A 21 -7.15 15.65 -11.08
N GLN A 22 -7.43 16.87 -11.52
CA GLN A 22 -8.40 17.18 -12.60
C GLN A 22 -7.89 16.71 -13.97
N THR A 23 -7.34 15.50 -14.06
CA THR A 23 -6.83 14.92 -15.28
C THR A 23 -7.74 13.80 -15.75
N GLU A 24 -7.90 13.69 -17.07
CA GLU A 24 -8.67 12.62 -17.71
C GLU A 24 -8.03 11.23 -17.50
N CYS A 25 -6.77 11.19 -17.07
CA CYS A 25 -6.00 9.98 -16.87
C CYS A 25 -5.74 9.75 -15.37
N PRO A 26 -6.07 8.58 -14.82
CA PRO A 26 -5.69 8.23 -13.45
C PRO A 26 -4.18 8.30 -13.25
N LYS A 27 -3.75 8.79 -12.09
CA LYS A 27 -2.35 9.07 -11.76
C LYS A 27 -1.42 7.87 -12.02
N GLN A 28 -1.85 6.66 -11.68
CA GLN A 28 -1.06 5.45 -11.86
C GLN A 28 -0.74 5.11 -13.32
N TYR A 29 -1.49 5.64 -14.27
CA TYR A 29 -1.25 5.43 -15.71
C TYR A 29 -0.43 6.54 -16.38
N LEU A 30 -0.03 7.56 -15.64
CA LEU A 30 0.93 8.55 -16.15
C LEU A 30 2.28 7.87 -16.34
N SER A 31 3.02 8.29 -17.36
CA SER A 31 4.30 7.67 -17.71
C SER A 31 5.49 8.41 -17.12
N ILE A 32 6.48 7.63 -16.69
CA ILE A 32 7.83 8.08 -16.36
C ILE A 32 8.78 7.31 -17.29
N GLY A 33 9.37 8.00 -18.23
CA GLY A 33 10.10 7.34 -19.30
C GLY A 33 9.16 6.56 -20.23
N ASN A 34 9.44 5.28 -20.44
CA ASN A 34 8.67 4.39 -21.31
C ASN A 34 7.67 3.49 -20.56
N LYS A 35 7.50 3.69 -19.26
CA LYS A 35 6.61 2.89 -18.40
C LYS A 35 5.69 3.77 -17.58
N THR A 36 4.51 3.24 -17.27
CA THR A 36 3.58 3.91 -16.35
C THR A 36 4.09 3.87 -14.92
N ILE A 37 3.59 4.78 -14.09
CA ILE A 37 3.88 4.78 -12.64
C ILE A 37 3.51 3.44 -12.02
N LEU A 38 2.37 2.85 -12.39
CA LEU A 38 1.95 1.52 -11.94
C LEU A 38 2.97 0.45 -12.29
N GLU A 39 3.49 0.45 -13.54
CA GLU A 39 4.50 -0.52 -13.95
C GLU A 39 5.78 -0.40 -13.13
N HIS A 40 6.22 0.82 -12.82
CA HIS A 40 7.37 1.05 -11.94
C HIS A 40 7.12 0.54 -10.52
N ALA A 41 5.95 0.81 -9.96
CA ALA A 41 5.59 0.37 -8.60
C ALA A 41 5.56 -1.16 -8.51
N VAL A 42 4.97 -1.83 -9.48
CA VAL A 42 4.90 -3.30 -9.53
C VAL A 42 6.27 -3.92 -9.78
N ALA A 43 7.07 -3.34 -10.68
CA ALA A 43 8.42 -3.80 -10.95
C ALA A 43 9.31 -3.77 -9.70
N ALA A 44 9.19 -2.74 -8.86
CA ALA A 44 9.91 -2.64 -7.60
C ALA A 44 9.55 -3.77 -6.62
N LEU A 45 8.28 -4.19 -6.58
CA LEU A 45 7.86 -5.34 -5.79
C LEU A 45 8.41 -6.65 -6.34
N LEU A 46 8.27 -6.88 -7.63
CA LEU A 46 8.70 -8.12 -8.29
C LEU A 46 10.22 -8.27 -8.36
N ALA A 47 10.98 -7.18 -8.21
CA ALA A 47 12.44 -7.22 -8.14
C ALA A 47 12.94 -7.92 -6.88
N HIS A 48 12.13 -8.02 -5.83
CA HIS A 48 12.50 -8.73 -4.61
C HIS A 48 12.18 -10.22 -4.72
N ALA A 49 13.18 -11.07 -4.46
CA ALA A 49 13.06 -12.53 -4.64
C ALA A 49 11.95 -13.18 -3.79
N CYS A 50 11.64 -12.59 -2.64
CA CYS A 50 10.58 -13.09 -1.74
C CYS A 50 9.16 -12.83 -2.27
N VAL A 51 8.98 -11.87 -3.18
CA VAL A 51 7.65 -11.54 -3.73
C VAL A 51 7.35 -12.50 -4.88
N GLN A 52 6.40 -13.40 -4.66
CA GLN A 52 6.07 -14.46 -5.61
C GLN A 52 4.93 -14.08 -6.56
N ARG A 53 4.00 -13.28 -6.09
CA ARG A 53 2.80 -12.89 -6.84
C ARG A 53 2.36 -11.48 -6.44
N VAL A 54 1.87 -10.74 -7.42
CA VAL A 54 1.23 -9.45 -7.21
C VAL A 54 -0.20 -9.51 -7.76
N VAL A 55 -1.17 -9.21 -6.92
CA VAL A 55 -2.56 -9.02 -7.32
C VAL A 55 -2.81 -7.53 -7.50
N ILE A 56 -3.28 -7.14 -8.68
CA ILE A 56 -3.63 -5.76 -8.98
C ILE A 56 -5.15 -5.66 -9.04
N ALA A 57 -5.74 -4.84 -8.18
CA ALA A 57 -7.17 -4.57 -8.17
C ALA A 57 -7.43 -3.34 -9.03
N VAL A 58 -8.07 -3.54 -10.18
CA VAL A 58 -8.35 -2.49 -11.16
C VAL A 58 -9.83 -2.14 -11.18
N ARG A 59 -10.17 -1.00 -11.74
CA ARG A 59 -11.55 -0.63 -11.99
C ARG A 59 -12.18 -1.65 -12.95
N PRO A 60 -13.39 -2.16 -12.70
CA PRO A 60 -14.08 -3.04 -13.63
C PRO A 60 -14.14 -2.44 -15.04
N GLY A 61 -13.72 -3.20 -16.05
CA GLY A 61 -13.68 -2.75 -17.44
C GLY A 61 -12.55 -1.77 -17.77
N ASP A 62 -11.49 -1.72 -16.97
CA ASP A 62 -10.33 -0.86 -17.19
C ASP A 62 -9.55 -1.25 -18.45
N ARG A 63 -9.78 -0.50 -19.54
CA ARG A 63 -9.12 -0.73 -20.84
C ARG A 63 -7.66 -0.31 -20.84
N ARG A 64 -7.27 0.66 -19.98
CA ARG A 64 -5.86 1.10 -19.89
C ARG A 64 -4.98 -0.02 -19.36
N PHE A 65 -5.44 -0.68 -18.32
CA PHE A 65 -4.69 -1.80 -17.74
C PHE A 65 -4.48 -2.95 -18.73
N SER A 66 -5.52 -3.33 -19.47
CA SER A 66 -5.45 -4.43 -20.44
C SER A 66 -4.46 -4.22 -21.58
N GLN A 67 -4.07 -2.98 -21.84
CA GLN A 67 -3.07 -2.61 -22.85
C GLN A 67 -1.63 -2.65 -22.32
N LEU A 68 -1.43 -2.78 -21.01
CA LEU A 68 -0.10 -2.83 -20.43
C LEU A 68 0.51 -4.24 -20.50
N PRO A 69 1.83 -4.36 -20.67
CA PRO A 69 2.52 -5.65 -20.58
C PRO A 69 2.24 -6.39 -19.26
N LEU A 70 1.96 -5.68 -18.18
CA LEU A 70 1.59 -6.27 -16.89
C LEU A 70 0.38 -7.20 -16.98
N ALA A 71 -0.56 -6.94 -17.87
CA ALA A 71 -1.76 -7.76 -18.04
C ALA A 71 -1.44 -9.20 -18.46
N GLN A 72 -0.27 -9.44 -19.05
CA GLN A 72 0.20 -10.74 -19.52
C GLN A 72 1.33 -11.33 -18.65
N HIS A 73 1.73 -10.64 -17.58
CA HIS A 73 2.84 -11.10 -16.75
C HIS A 73 2.44 -12.30 -15.90
N PRO A 74 3.23 -13.39 -15.89
CA PRO A 74 2.86 -14.66 -15.24
C PRO A 74 2.74 -14.56 -13.71
N GLN A 75 3.41 -13.61 -13.07
CA GLN A 75 3.35 -13.39 -11.62
C GLN A 75 2.24 -12.42 -11.20
N ILE A 76 1.45 -11.93 -12.16
CA ILE A 76 0.39 -10.96 -11.90
C ILE A 76 -0.97 -11.60 -12.05
N THR A 77 -1.83 -11.37 -11.08
CA THR A 77 -3.25 -11.67 -11.11
C THR A 77 -4.02 -10.36 -11.06
N VAL A 78 -5.06 -10.24 -11.86
CA VAL A 78 -5.92 -9.06 -11.93
C VAL A 78 -7.28 -9.39 -11.35
N VAL A 79 -7.79 -8.51 -10.51
CA VAL A 79 -9.12 -8.60 -9.94
C VAL A 79 -9.85 -7.28 -10.08
N ASP A 80 -11.18 -7.32 -10.04
CA ASP A 80 -11.98 -6.11 -9.98
C ASP A 80 -11.88 -5.47 -8.60
N GLY A 81 -11.57 -4.20 -8.56
CA GLY A 81 -11.56 -3.40 -7.33
C GLY A 81 -12.97 -2.98 -6.92
N GLY A 82 -13.08 -2.46 -5.72
CA GLY A 82 -14.33 -1.97 -5.16
C GLY A 82 -14.48 -0.43 -5.25
N ALA A 83 -15.52 0.07 -4.58
CA ALA A 83 -15.86 1.49 -4.60
C ALA A 83 -14.80 2.37 -3.91
N GLU A 84 -14.25 1.89 -2.80
CA GLU A 84 -13.21 2.57 -2.04
C GLU A 84 -11.90 1.77 -2.08
N ARG A 85 -10.78 2.42 -1.70
CA ARG A 85 -9.47 1.77 -1.68
C ARG A 85 -9.44 0.52 -0.80
N ALA A 86 -10.06 0.56 0.38
CA ALA A 86 -10.11 -0.59 1.28
C ALA A 86 -10.88 -1.78 0.68
N ASP A 87 -11.95 -1.53 -0.07
CA ASP A 87 -12.70 -2.57 -0.76
C ASP A 87 -11.83 -3.24 -1.85
N SER A 88 -11.04 -2.45 -2.56
CA SER A 88 -10.11 -2.96 -3.57
C SER A 88 -9.01 -3.82 -2.95
N VAL A 89 -8.47 -3.41 -1.80
CA VAL A 89 -7.49 -4.20 -1.05
C VAL A 89 -8.10 -5.52 -0.61
N LEU A 90 -9.31 -5.50 -0.06
CA LEU A 90 -9.99 -6.71 0.39
C LEU A 90 -10.27 -7.68 -0.77
N ALA A 91 -10.68 -7.16 -1.93
CA ALA A 91 -10.85 -7.96 -3.15
C ALA A 91 -9.54 -8.66 -3.56
N GLY A 92 -8.42 -7.93 -3.51
CA GLY A 92 -7.09 -8.50 -3.79
C GLY A 92 -6.68 -9.58 -2.79
N LEU A 93 -6.95 -9.37 -1.51
CA LEU A 93 -6.65 -10.33 -0.45
C LEU A 93 -7.43 -11.64 -0.61
N LYS A 94 -8.67 -11.56 -1.04
CA LYS A 94 -9.51 -12.73 -1.32
C LYS A 94 -8.99 -13.60 -2.47
N ALA A 95 -8.23 -13.00 -3.37
CA ALA A 95 -7.57 -13.72 -4.47
C ALA A 95 -6.26 -14.43 -4.04
N LEU A 96 -5.86 -14.31 -2.79
CA LEU A 96 -4.63 -14.85 -2.22
C LEU A 96 -4.90 -15.72 -0.99
N PRO A 97 -5.77 -16.73 -1.04
CA PRO A 97 -6.18 -17.50 0.14
C PRO A 97 -5.01 -18.27 0.78
N GLU A 98 -4.00 -18.64 0.01
CA GLU A 98 -2.83 -19.41 0.46
C GLU A 98 -1.71 -18.54 1.04
N ALA A 99 -1.78 -17.22 0.90
CA ALA A 99 -0.76 -16.32 1.41
C ALA A 99 -0.80 -16.24 2.93
N GLN A 100 0.36 -16.38 3.59
CA GLN A 100 0.46 -16.20 5.04
C GLN A 100 0.68 -14.74 5.41
N TRP A 101 1.53 -14.05 4.65
CA TRP A 101 1.86 -12.65 4.81
C TRP A 101 1.62 -11.91 3.50
N VAL A 102 1.15 -10.68 3.59
CA VAL A 102 0.84 -9.85 2.42
C VAL A 102 1.43 -8.45 2.57
N LEU A 103 1.92 -7.94 1.44
CA LEU A 103 2.26 -6.53 1.24
C LEU A 103 1.06 -5.82 0.61
N VAL A 104 0.78 -4.61 1.05
CA VAL A 104 -0.12 -3.71 0.33
C VAL A 104 0.69 -2.50 -0.09
N HIS A 105 0.72 -2.22 -1.39
CA HIS A 105 1.53 -1.14 -1.95
C HIS A 105 0.69 -0.21 -2.83
N ASP A 106 0.89 1.09 -2.69
CA ASP A 106 0.23 2.09 -3.51
C ASP A 106 0.70 2.03 -4.96
N ALA A 107 -0.26 2.00 -5.89
CA ALA A 107 0.00 2.00 -7.34
C ALA A 107 0.76 3.23 -7.83
N ALA A 108 0.72 4.32 -7.09
CA ALA A 108 1.35 5.59 -7.43
C ALA A 108 2.63 5.89 -6.64
N ARG A 109 3.27 4.86 -6.05
CA ARG A 109 4.59 4.98 -5.41
C ARG A 109 5.64 4.18 -6.18
N PRO A 110 6.28 4.79 -7.21
CA PRO A 110 7.21 4.07 -8.08
C PRO A 110 8.62 3.95 -7.51
N CYS A 111 8.93 4.64 -6.42
CA CYS A 111 10.30 4.83 -5.94
C CYS A 111 10.66 3.96 -4.72
N LEU A 112 10.05 2.77 -4.59
CA LEU A 112 10.37 1.83 -3.52
C LEU A 112 11.80 1.28 -3.66
N HIS A 113 12.59 1.39 -2.60
CA HIS A 113 13.93 0.84 -2.53
C HIS A 113 13.94 -0.59 -2.00
N GLN A 114 14.83 -1.43 -2.56
CA GLN A 114 14.94 -2.84 -2.19
C GLN A 114 15.39 -3.04 -0.74
N ASP A 115 16.29 -2.18 -0.24
CA ASP A 115 16.75 -2.25 1.16
C ASP A 115 15.60 -1.97 2.14
N ASP A 116 14.75 -1.00 1.83
CA ASP A 116 13.56 -0.68 2.63
C ASP A 116 12.59 -1.85 2.64
N LEU A 117 12.35 -2.45 1.48
CA LEU A 117 11.48 -3.62 1.35
C LEU A 117 12.03 -4.81 2.13
N SER A 118 13.32 -5.07 2.07
CA SER A 118 13.96 -6.15 2.83
C SER A 118 13.80 -5.96 4.34
N ARG A 119 13.97 -4.73 4.86
CA ARG A 119 13.77 -4.45 6.29
C ARG A 119 12.32 -4.64 6.72
N LEU A 120 11.38 -4.26 5.87
CA LEU A 120 9.95 -4.47 6.15
C LEU A 120 9.61 -5.96 6.19
N LEU A 121 10.09 -6.73 5.21
CA LEU A 121 9.84 -8.16 5.12
C LEU A 121 10.42 -8.95 6.31
N ALA A 122 11.50 -8.47 6.91
CA ALA A 122 12.10 -9.08 8.10
C ALA A 122 11.16 -9.10 9.31
N LEU A 123 10.13 -8.28 9.33
CA LEU A 123 9.11 -8.30 10.41
C LEU A 123 8.39 -9.63 10.53
N SER A 124 8.30 -10.42 9.46
CA SER A 124 7.66 -11.75 9.52
C SER A 124 8.35 -12.71 10.49
N GLU A 125 9.61 -12.47 10.82
CA GLU A 125 10.38 -13.29 11.76
C GLU A 125 10.21 -12.87 13.20
N THR A 126 9.88 -11.61 13.46
CA THR A 126 9.91 -11.00 14.81
C THR A 126 8.57 -10.45 15.27
N SER A 127 7.63 -10.22 14.39
CA SER A 127 6.32 -9.62 14.69
C SER A 127 5.18 -10.58 14.37
N ARG A 128 4.14 -10.55 15.20
CA ARG A 128 2.88 -11.25 14.95
C ARG A 128 1.82 -10.35 14.33
N VAL A 129 2.10 -9.05 14.25
CA VAL A 129 1.16 -8.02 13.78
C VAL A 129 1.62 -7.42 12.46
N GLY A 130 2.92 -7.30 12.24
CA GLY A 130 3.49 -6.65 11.07
C GLY A 130 3.75 -5.17 11.28
N GLY A 131 3.89 -4.45 10.18
CA GLY A 131 4.22 -3.03 10.23
C GLY A 131 4.17 -2.35 8.88
N ILE A 132 4.66 -1.12 8.86
CA ILE A 132 4.63 -0.26 7.69
C ILE A 132 5.98 0.44 7.47
N LEU A 133 6.29 0.73 6.22
CA LEU A 133 7.32 1.72 5.92
C LEU A 133 6.81 3.10 6.33
N ALA A 134 7.65 3.88 6.94
CA ALA A 134 7.31 5.21 7.43
C ALA A 134 8.57 6.10 7.46
N ALA A 135 8.39 7.40 7.49
CA ALA A 135 9.48 8.36 7.63
C ALA A 135 9.14 9.39 8.72
N PRO A 136 10.09 9.74 9.59
CA PRO A 136 9.85 10.76 10.61
C PRO A 136 9.47 12.10 9.97
N VAL A 137 8.54 12.81 10.57
CA VAL A 137 8.22 14.20 10.18
C VAL A 137 9.38 15.10 10.56
N ARG A 138 9.99 15.77 9.57
CA ARG A 138 11.16 16.62 9.77
C ARG A 138 10.82 18.11 9.80
N ASP A 139 9.85 18.53 9.01
CA ASP A 139 9.44 19.92 8.94
C ASP A 139 8.46 20.27 10.06
N THR A 140 8.42 21.55 10.40
CA THR A 140 7.40 22.08 11.32
C THR A 140 6.01 21.91 10.68
N MET A 141 5.10 21.30 11.41
CA MET A 141 3.72 21.06 10.98
C MET A 141 2.76 22.08 11.62
N LYS A 142 1.91 22.66 10.81
CA LYS A 142 0.89 23.62 11.26
C LYS A 142 -0.49 23.02 11.07
N ARG A 143 -1.35 23.18 12.09
CA ARG A 143 -2.77 22.87 11.97
C ARG A 143 -3.51 24.14 11.54
N ALA A 144 -4.28 24.06 10.46
CA ALA A 144 -5.15 25.16 10.08
C ALA A 144 -6.44 25.16 10.91
N GLU A 145 -7.03 26.32 11.09
CA GLU A 145 -8.41 26.40 11.59
C GLU A 145 -9.38 25.70 10.62
N PRO A 146 -10.41 25.00 11.12
CA PRO A 146 -11.34 24.28 10.26
C PRO A 146 -11.97 25.16 9.18
N GLY A 147 -11.79 24.75 7.90
CA GLY A 147 -12.33 25.48 6.75
C GLY A 147 -11.66 26.80 6.41
N LYS A 148 -10.54 27.14 7.08
CA LYS A 148 -9.79 28.40 6.90
C LYS A 148 -8.36 28.14 6.50
N THR A 149 -7.64 29.21 6.12
CA THR A 149 -6.20 29.19 5.84
C THR A 149 -5.36 29.77 6.99
N ALA A 150 -6.00 30.23 8.04
CA ALA A 150 -5.31 30.71 9.24
C ALA A 150 -4.76 29.55 10.07
N ILE A 151 -3.58 29.74 10.65
CA ILE A 151 -2.97 28.74 11.53
C ILE A 151 -3.71 28.72 12.86
N ALA A 152 -4.20 27.53 13.27
CA ALA A 152 -4.72 27.31 14.61
C ALA A 152 -3.57 27.14 15.62
N HIS A 153 -2.62 26.23 15.32
CA HIS A 153 -1.47 25.97 16.18
C HIS A 153 -0.39 25.17 15.45
N THR A 154 0.80 25.14 16.03
CA THR A 154 1.89 24.24 15.61
C THR A 154 1.64 22.84 16.18
N VAL A 155 1.73 21.83 15.33
CA VAL A 155 1.63 20.43 15.76
C VAL A 155 2.97 19.97 16.30
N ASP A 156 2.96 19.32 17.48
CA ASP A 156 4.16 18.65 17.99
C ASP A 156 4.52 17.49 17.06
N ARG A 157 5.74 17.52 16.54
CA ARG A 157 6.24 16.50 15.59
C ARG A 157 7.07 15.39 16.24
N ASN A 158 7.27 15.45 17.57
CA ASN A 158 7.95 14.38 18.27
C ASN A 158 7.14 13.08 18.10
N ASP A 159 7.82 12.02 17.71
CA ASP A 159 7.21 10.71 17.45
C ASP A 159 6.11 10.72 16.38
N LEU A 160 6.09 11.73 15.52
CA LEU A 160 5.17 11.84 14.40
C LEU A 160 5.84 11.35 13.12
N TRP A 161 5.16 10.46 12.39
CA TRP A 161 5.68 9.80 11.21
C TRP A 161 4.73 9.94 10.03
N HIS A 162 5.30 10.05 8.83
CA HIS A 162 4.56 9.85 7.59
C HIS A 162 4.38 8.35 7.35
N ALA A 163 3.14 7.89 7.21
CA ALA A 163 2.87 6.54 6.77
C ALA A 163 3.14 6.42 5.26
N LEU A 164 3.98 5.48 4.89
CA LEU A 164 4.29 5.14 3.51
C LEU A 164 3.72 3.76 3.18
N THR A 165 3.99 3.26 1.99
CA THR A 165 3.77 1.86 1.63
C THR A 165 5.05 1.31 0.98
N PRO A 166 5.25 -0.03 0.95
CA PRO A 166 4.32 -1.09 1.37
C PRO A 166 4.01 -1.13 2.86
N GLN A 167 2.85 -1.70 3.17
CA GLN A 167 2.45 -2.10 4.53
C GLN A 167 2.37 -3.63 4.54
N PHE A 168 2.79 -4.27 5.62
CA PHE A 168 3.08 -5.70 5.65
C PHE A 168 2.50 -6.36 6.89
N PHE A 169 1.58 -7.32 6.68
CA PHE A 169 0.82 -7.94 7.77
C PHE A 169 0.55 -9.42 7.50
N PRO A 170 0.27 -10.22 8.55
CA PRO A 170 -0.36 -11.52 8.36
C PRO A 170 -1.69 -11.35 7.60
N ARG A 171 -1.88 -12.16 6.56
CA ARG A 171 -3.05 -12.03 5.68
C ARG A 171 -4.37 -12.13 6.44
N GLU A 172 -4.54 -13.18 7.26
CA GLU A 172 -5.79 -13.38 8.01
C GLU A 172 -6.10 -12.22 8.93
N LEU A 173 -5.10 -11.73 9.65
CA LEU A 173 -5.25 -10.58 10.54
C LEU A 173 -5.72 -9.34 9.77
N LEU A 174 -5.11 -9.07 8.62
CA LEU A 174 -5.51 -7.93 7.79
C LEU A 174 -6.93 -8.09 7.25
N VAL A 175 -7.29 -9.27 6.74
CA VAL A 175 -8.66 -9.54 6.25
C VAL A 175 -9.69 -9.32 7.36
N ASP A 176 -9.44 -9.85 8.54
CA ASP A 176 -10.36 -9.73 9.69
C ASP A 176 -10.53 -8.27 10.12
N CYS A 177 -9.43 -7.54 10.25
CA CYS A 177 -9.46 -6.13 10.67
C CYS A 177 -10.11 -5.22 9.62
N LEU A 178 -9.80 -5.41 8.33
CA LEU A 178 -10.44 -4.64 7.25
C LEU A 178 -11.94 -4.92 7.19
N THR A 179 -12.33 -6.19 7.25
CA THR A 179 -13.74 -6.59 7.20
C THR A 179 -14.52 -5.98 8.37
N ARG A 180 -13.96 -6.08 9.57
CA ARG A 180 -14.60 -5.49 10.76
C ARG A 180 -14.72 -3.98 10.66
N ALA A 181 -13.63 -3.29 10.31
CA ALA A 181 -13.61 -1.83 10.20
C ALA A 181 -14.60 -1.33 9.13
N LEU A 182 -14.68 -2.00 7.98
CA LEU A 182 -15.64 -1.67 6.92
C LEU A 182 -17.08 -1.89 7.38
N ASN A 183 -17.37 -3.02 8.03
CA ASN A 183 -18.73 -3.35 8.50
C ASN A 183 -19.22 -2.39 9.59
N GLU A 184 -18.32 -1.89 10.41
CA GLU A 184 -18.64 -0.96 11.50
C GLU A 184 -18.56 0.52 11.07
N GLY A 185 -18.27 0.79 9.79
CA GLY A 185 -18.24 2.15 9.22
C GLY A 185 -17.07 2.99 9.71
N ALA A 186 -15.99 2.36 10.15
CA ALA A 186 -14.79 3.07 10.61
C ALA A 186 -14.08 3.78 9.46
N THR A 187 -13.42 4.90 9.75
CA THR A 187 -12.58 5.61 8.78
C THR A 187 -11.26 4.85 8.61
N ILE A 188 -11.03 4.33 7.40
CA ILE A 188 -9.81 3.62 7.05
C ILE A 188 -8.98 4.50 6.12
N THR A 189 -7.83 4.96 6.58
CA THR A 189 -6.90 5.80 5.80
C THR A 189 -5.81 4.99 5.11
N ASP A 190 -5.39 3.90 5.77
CA ASP A 190 -4.44 2.89 5.27
C ASP A 190 -4.74 1.55 5.96
N GLU A 191 -3.99 0.50 5.64
CA GLU A 191 -4.22 -0.83 6.24
C GLU A 191 -3.89 -0.83 7.73
N ALA A 192 -2.85 -0.12 8.15
CA ALA A 192 -2.48 0.00 9.57
C ALA A 192 -3.64 0.57 10.40
N SER A 193 -4.40 1.53 9.87
CA SER A 193 -5.54 2.11 10.59
C SER A 193 -6.64 1.09 10.87
N ALA A 194 -6.82 0.10 10.01
CA ALA A 194 -7.77 -0.99 10.25
C ALA A 194 -7.30 -1.89 11.41
N LEU A 195 -6.00 -2.18 11.48
CA LEU A 195 -5.42 -2.94 12.60
C LEU A 195 -5.52 -2.15 13.92
N GLU A 196 -5.23 -0.86 13.89
CA GLU A 196 -5.38 0.04 15.04
C GLU A 196 -6.81 0.05 15.55
N TYR A 197 -7.79 0.10 14.66
CA TYR A 197 -9.22 0.03 14.99
C TYR A 197 -9.56 -1.25 15.77
N CYS A 198 -8.88 -2.36 15.45
CA CYS A 198 -9.04 -3.64 16.15
C CYS A 198 -8.16 -3.79 17.39
N GLY A 199 -7.43 -2.74 17.80
CA GLY A 199 -6.62 -2.72 19.00
C GLY A 199 -5.19 -3.23 18.83
N PHE A 200 -4.70 -3.40 17.61
CA PHE A 200 -3.33 -3.78 17.32
C PHE A 200 -2.43 -2.56 17.10
N HIS A 201 -1.13 -2.74 17.26
CA HIS A 201 -0.13 -1.69 17.12
C HIS A 201 0.95 -2.14 16.13
N PRO A 202 0.75 -1.94 14.80
CA PRO A 202 1.77 -2.23 13.80
C PRO A 202 3.06 -1.45 14.05
N GLN A 203 4.18 -2.02 13.64
CA GLN A 203 5.49 -1.40 13.82
C GLN A 203 5.81 -0.40 12.70
N LEU A 204 6.54 0.65 13.05
CA LEU A 204 7.13 1.58 12.09
C LEU A 204 8.50 1.04 11.67
N VAL A 205 8.73 0.93 10.38
CA VAL A 205 10.03 0.60 9.79
C VAL A 205 10.49 1.80 8.99
N ALA A 206 11.63 2.38 9.38
CA ALA A 206 12.14 3.57 8.73
C ALA A 206 12.43 3.29 7.24
N GLY A 207 11.82 4.04 6.37
CA GLY A 207 12.01 4.04 4.94
C GLY A 207 12.50 5.38 4.43
N ARG A 208 12.88 5.42 3.15
CA ARG A 208 13.38 6.63 2.51
C ARG A 208 12.25 7.63 2.26
N GLU A 209 12.57 8.90 2.41
CA GLU A 209 11.63 10.01 2.18
C GLU A 209 11.27 10.17 0.70
N ASP A 210 12.11 9.67 -0.22
CA ASP A 210 11.88 9.71 -1.66
C ASP A 210 10.95 8.60 -2.18
N ASN A 211 10.39 7.78 -1.31
CA ASN A 211 9.28 6.87 -1.62
C ASN A 211 7.97 7.65 -1.72
N ILE A 212 7.92 8.54 -2.69
CA ILE A 212 6.84 9.50 -2.91
C ILE A 212 5.67 8.93 -3.72
N LYS A 213 4.57 9.64 -3.63
CA LYS A 213 3.30 9.31 -4.30
C LYS A 213 2.97 10.38 -5.32
#